data_5793e131447fc9cd52f872e5bafbfec3
#
_entry.id   5793e131447fc9cd52f872e5bafbfec3
#
_cell.length_a   1.000
_cell.length_b   1.000
_cell.length_c   1.000
_cell.angle_alpha   90.00
_cell.angle_beta   90.00
_cell.angle_gamma   90.00
#
_symmetry.space_group_name_H-M   'P 1'
#
loop_
_entity.id
_entity.type
_entity.pdbx_description
1 polymer ?
#
loop_
_entity_poly.entity_id
_entity_poly.type
_entity_poly.pdbx_seq_one_letter_code
_entity_poly.pdbx_strand_id
1 'polypeptide(L)' 'MKKYRIKGTWYIVKASCIRQAILKLVDEGGDFTYTPHWYTRSNRKSWAEFETSYGYKGIVEEV' A
#
# COMPACT_ATOMS: atom_id res chain seq x y z
N MET A 1 -2.39 -14.36 -3.55
CA MET A 1 -2.01 -12.95 -3.46
C MET A 1 -3.15 -12.12 -2.91
N LYS A 2 -2.84 -11.07 -2.21
CA LYS A 2 -3.82 -10.13 -1.67
C LYS A 2 -4.05 -8.99 -2.65
N LYS A 3 -5.19 -8.33 -2.53
CA LYS A 3 -5.50 -7.16 -3.34
C LYS A 3 -5.33 -5.90 -2.52
N TYR A 4 -4.77 -4.89 -3.14
CA TYR A 4 -4.50 -3.59 -2.48
C TYR A 4 -4.90 -2.45 -3.40
N ARG A 5 -5.22 -1.30 -2.80
CA ARG A 5 -5.47 -0.08 -3.55
C ARG A 5 -4.94 1.12 -2.78
N ILE A 6 -4.75 2.22 -3.48
CA ILE A 6 -4.49 3.50 -2.83
C ILE A 6 -5.85 4.05 -2.40
N LYS A 7 -5.96 4.40 -1.11
CA LYS A 7 -7.22 4.91 -0.54
C LYS A 7 -7.71 6.12 -1.35
N GLY A 8 -8.97 6.10 -1.70
CA GLY A 8 -9.58 7.16 -2.48
C GLY A 8 -9.48 6.97 -3.99
N THR A 9 -8.89 5.88 -4.45
CA THR A 9 -8.78 5.58 -5.87
C THR A 9 -9.42 4.23 -6.19
N TRP A 10 -9.56 3.97 -7.49
CA TRP A 10 -10.08 2.70 -7.98
C TRP A 10 -8.98 1.73 -8.43
N TYR A 11 -7.72 2.13 -8.29
CA TYR A 11 -6.62 1.27 -8.69
C TYR A 11 -6.45 0.15 -7.71
N ILE A 12 -6.62 -1.07 -8.19
CA ILE A 12 -6.45 -2.28 -7.39
C ILE A 12 -5.36 -3.11 -8.04
N VAL A 13 -4.40 -3.56 -7.23
CA VAL A 13 -3.33 -4.44 -7.69
C VAL A 13 -3.29 -5.68 -6.83
N LYS A 14 -2.78 -6.77 -7.39
CA LYS A 14 -2.49 -7.99 -6.64
C LYS A 14 -1.02 -7.96 -6.27
N ALA A 15 -0.73 -8.24 -5.01
CA ALA A 15 0.64 -8.23 -4.51
C ALA A 15 0.78 -9.19 -3.35
N SER A 16 1.99 -9.61 -3.07
CA SER A 16 2.28 -10.51 -1.97
C SER A 16 2.32 -9.80 -0.62
N CYS A 17 2.62 -8.51 -0.62
CA CYS A 17 2.67 -7.71 0.59
C CYS A 17 2.44 -6.23 0.26
N ILE A 18 2.28 -5.43 1.30
CA ILE A 18 2.01 -4.00 1.15
C ILE A 18 3.14 -3.29 0.39
N ARG A 19 4.38 -3.63 0.70
CA ARG A 19 5.51 -2.99 0.02
C ARG A 19 5.46 -3.23 -1.49
N GLN A 20 5.16 -4.47 -1.90
CA GLN A 20 5.03 -4.79 -3.31
C GLN A 20 3.84 -4.06 -3.94
N ALA A 21 2.76 -3.90 -3.19
CA ALA A 21 1.61 -3.16 -3.67
C ALA A 21 1.96 -1.70 -3.94
N ILE A 22 2.69 -1.07 -3.04
CA ILE A 22 3.12 0.32 -3.22
C ILE A 22 3.99 0.44 -4.46
N LEU A 23 4.93 -0.47 -4.64
CA LEU A 23 5.77 -0.48 -5.84
C LEU A 23 4.95 -0.55 -7.11
N LYS A 24 3.95 -1.42 -7.14
CA LYS A 24 3.12 -1.59 -8.32
C LYS A 24 2.22 -0.38 -8.58
N LEU A 25 1.68 0.20 -7.53
CA LEU A 25 0.73 1.32 -7.66
C LEU A 25 1.43 2.64 -7.99
N VAL A 26 2.63 2.84 -7.47
CA VAL A 26 3.37 4.10 -7.64
C VAL A 26 4.37 4.02 -8.78
N ASP A 27 4.92 2.83 -9.03
CA ASP A 27 5.86 2.57 -10.13
C ASP A 27 7.06 3.51 -10.11
N GLU A 28 7.68 3.66 -8.95
CA GLU A 28 8.76 4.63 -8.76
C GLU A 28 10.08 3.98 -8.35
N GLY A 29 10.35 2.78 -8.86
CA GLY A 29 11.63 2.13 -8.62
C GLY A 29 11.89 1.72 -7.18
N GLY A 30 10.88 1.76 -6.34
CA GLY A 30 11.02 1.33 -4.97
C GLY A 30 11.58 2.37 -4.02
N ASP A 31 11.73 3.60 -4.47
CA ASP A 31 12.28 4.67 -3.65
C ASP A 31 11.18 5.34 -2.83
N PHE A 32 10.82 4.72 -1.73
CA PHE A 32 9.78 5.24 -0.84
C PHE A 32 10.00 4.74 0.59
N THR A 33 9.38 5.42 1.53
CA THR A 33 9.29 4.97 2.93
C THR A 33 7.85 4.65 3.25
N TYR A 34 7.63 3.72 4.18
CA TYR A 34 6.27 3.37 4.56
C TYR A 34 6.23 2.82 5.98
N THR A 35 5.05 2.94 6.60
CA THR A 35 4.80 2.41 7.94
C THR A 35 3.56 1.52 7.86
N PRO A 36 3.72 0.20 7.92
CA PRO A 36 2.57 -0.71 7.85
C PRO A 36 1.81 -0.76 9.17
N HIS A 37 0.51 -0.99 9.07
CA HIS A 37 -0.37 -1.18 10.22
C HIS A 37 -1.07 -2.52 10.08
N TRP A 38 -1.02 -3.32 11.13
CA TRP A 38 -1.53 -4.69 11.11
C TRP A 38 -2.63 -4.85 12.15
N TYR A 39 -3.67 -5.59 11.78
CA TYR A 39 -4.78 -5.88 12.66
C TYR A 39 -4.88 -7.39 12.83
N THR A 40 -4.98 -7.84 14.08
CA THR A 40 -4.94 -9.27 14.40
C THR A 40 -6.27 -9.86 14.82
N ARG A 41 -7.32 -9.04 14.94
CA ARG A 41 -8.62 -9.50 15.42
C ARG A 41 -9.71 -9.39 14.35
N SER A 42 -10.87 -8.87 14.72
CA SER A 42 -12.04 -8.84 13.85
C SER A 42 -11.79 -8.18 12.50
N ASN A 43 -10.96 -7.15 12.47
CA ASN A 43 -10.55 -6.53 11.23
C ASN A 43 -9.14 -7.03 10.89
N ARG A 44 -9.05 -7.86 9.88
CA ARG A 44 -7.77 -8.43 9.44
C ARG A 44 -7.15 -7.69 8.26
N LYS A 45 -7.79 -6.66 7.79
CA LYS A 45 -7.24 -5.86 6.71
C LYS A 45 -6.12 -5.00 7.23
N SER A 46 -5.08 -4.87 6.45
CA SER A 46 -3.92 -4.06 6.78
C SER A 46 -3.82 -2.87 5.85
N TRP A 47 -3.09 -1.88 6.29
CA TRP A 47 -2.86 -0.67 5.51
C TRP A 47 -1.52 -0.07 5.90
N ALA A 48 -1.02 0.81 5.05
CA ALA A 48 0.24 1.48 5.31
C ALA A 48 0.21 2.90 4.78
N GLU A 49 0.86 3.80 5.51
CA GLU A 49 1.15 5.13 5.01
C GLU A 49 2.46 5.08 4.25
N PHE A 50 2.53 5.75 3.11
CA PHE A 50 3.75 5.78 2.33
C PHE A 50 4.05 7.18 1.82
N GLU A 51 5.32 7.41 1.57
CA GLU A 51 5.80 8.65 0.97
C GLU A 51 6.92 8.31 0.00
N THR A 52 6.84 8.83 -1.21
CA THR A 52 7.87 8.62 -2.22
C THR A 52 8.96 9.68 -2.11
N SER A 53 10.07 9.45 -2.78
CA SER A 53 11.21 10.37 -2.74
C SER A 53 10.89 11.74 -3.33
N TYR A 54 9.89 11.83 -4.17
CA TYR A 54 9.49 13.12 -4.76
C TYR A 54 8.27 13.75 -4.05
N GLY A 55 7.93 13.25 -2.87
CA GLY A 55 6.96 13.91 -2.01
C GLY A 55 5.52 13.45 -2.14
N TYR A 56 5.22 12.45 -2.96
CA TYR A 56 3.87 11.92 -3.05
C TYR A 56 3.56 11.08 -1.80
N LYS A 57 2.46 11.40 -1.14
CA LYS A 57 2.03 10.70 0.07
C LYS A 57 0.67 10.08 -0.15
N GLY A 58 0.46 8.93 0.50
CA GLY A 58 -0.83 8.28 0.41
C GLY A 58 -0.93 7.13 1.37
N ILE A 59 -2.07 6.44 1.29
CA ILE A 59 -2.34 5.25 2.07
C ILE A 59 -2.68 4.13 1.10
N VAL A 60 -1.99 3.02 1.23
CA VAL A 60 -2.34 1.78 0.53
C VAL A 60 -3.03 0.87 1.52
N GLU A 61 -4.14 0.28 1.12
CA GLU A 61 -4.94 -0.56 2.00
C GLU A 61 -5.28 -1.87 1.31
N GLU A 62 -5.44 -2.90 2.11
CA GLU A 62 -5.89 -4.21 1.62
C GLU A 62 -7.40 -4.15 1.39
N VAL A 63 -7.79 -4.68 0.25
CA VAL A 63 -9.20 -4.68 -0.17
C VAL A 63 -9.84 -6.03 0.15
#